data_d49eab2a540f98ada3d552d81ca283da
#
_entry.id   d49eab2a540f98ada3d552d81ca283da
#
_cell.length_a   1.000
_cell.length_b   1.000
_cell.length_c   1.000
_cell.angle_alpha   90.00
_cell.angle_beta   90.00
_cell.angle_gamma   90.00
#
_symmetry.space_group_name_H-M   'P 1'
#
loop_
_entity.id
_entity.type
_entity.pdbx_description
1 polymer ?
#
loop_
_entity_poly.entity_id
_entity_poly.type
_entity_poly.pdbx_seq_one_letter_code
_entity_poly.pdbx_strand_id
1 'polypeptide(L)'
;MLEFVWDREKAAANLAKHGVDFEDATTAFDDPLSITISDPDHSEGEERFLLIGQSKAGRLLVIAHTERGNEIRIINARAATRRERQLYEEEP
;
A
#
# COMPACT_ATOMS: atom_id res chain seq x y z
N MET A 1 -0.31 10.52 14.71
CA MET A 1 -0.61 9.09 14.53
C MET A 1 -1.44 8.90 13.27
N LEU A 2 -1.06 7.95 12.42
CA LEU A 2 -1.79 7.68 11.20
C LEU A 2 -3.09 6.95 11.51
N GLU A 3 -4.15 7.34 10.82
CA GLU A 3 -5.42 6.64 10.88
C GLU A 3 -5.69 6.02 9.53
N PHE A 4 -6.00 4.71 9.53
CA PHE A 4 -6.27 3.99 8.29
C PHE A 4 -7.77 3.80 8.12
N VAL A 5 -8.26 4.10 6.92
CA VAL A 5 -9.67 3.91 6.58
C VAL A 5 -9.77 3.17 5.26
N TRP A 6 -10.84 2.43 5.07
CA TRP A 6 -11.10 1.75 3.79
C TRP A 6 -12.58 1.35 3.69
N ASP A 7 -12.96 1.04 2.48
CA ASP A 7 -14.28 0.51 2.17
C ASP A 7 -14.29 -0.99 2.41
N ARG A 8 -15.26 -1.48 3.19
CA ARG A 8 -15.31 -2.90 3.58
C ARG A 8 -15.49 -3.83 2.40
N GLU A 9 -16.28 -3.41 1.41
CA GLU A 9 -16.50 -4.24 0.21
C GLU A 9 -15.22 -4.32 -0.62
N LYS A 10 -14.49 -3.23 -0.72
CA LYS A 10 -13.21 -3.23 -1.43
C LYS A 10 -12.18 -4.09 -0.71
N ALA A 11 -12.18 -4.07 0.62
CA ALA A 11 -11.29 -4.90 1.40
C ALA A 11 -11.56 -6.38 1.15
N ALA A 12 -12.84 -6.78 1.14
CA ALA A 12 -13.21 -8.17 0.87
C ALA A 12 -12.85 -8.58 -0.54
N ALA A 13 -13.10 -7.72 -1.52
CA ALA A 13 -12.75 -8.00 -2.91
C ALA A 13 -11.24 -8.11 -3.09
N ASN A 14 -10.49 -7.24 -2.41
CA ASN A 14 -9.03 -7.27 -2.46
C ASN A 14 -8.48 -8.58 -1.90
N LEU A 15 -9.02 -9.01 -0.77
CA LEU A 15 -8.60 -10.27 -0.16
C LEU A 15 -8.87 -11.45 -1.09
N ALA A 16 -10.04 -11.46 -1.73
CA ALA A 16 -10.39 -12.52 -2.67
C ALA A 16 -9.50 -12.51 -3.90
N LYS A 17 -9.18 -11.32 -4.41
CA LYS A 17 -8.42 -11.19 -5.66
C LYS A 17 -6.92 -11.36 -5.46
N HIS A 18 -6.38 -10.76 -4.42
CA HIS A 18 -4.92 -10.69 -4.23
C HIS A 18 -4.42 -11.47 -3.02
N GLY A 19 -5.32 -11.97 -2.18
CA GLY A 19 -4.92 -12.68 -0.98
C GLY A 19 -4.26 -11.79 0.06
N VAL A 20 -4.51 -10.48 0.00
CA VAL A 20 -3.93 -9.52 0.94
C VAL A 20 -5.03 -8.87 1.74
N ASP A 21 -4.91 -8.96 3.06
CA ASP A 21 -5.81 -8.33 4.02
C ASP A 21 -5.36 -6.87 4.21
N PHE A 22 -6.31 -5.94 4.19
CA PHE A 22 -5.98 -4.54 4.41
C PHE A 22 -5.38 -4.28 5.80
N GLU A 23 -5.76 -5.07 6.80
CA GLU A 23 -5.15 -4.91 8.12
C GLU A 23 -3.66 -5.23 8.09
N ASP A 24 -3.26 -6.30 7.39
CA ASP A 24 -1.85 -6.62 7.22
C ASP A 24 -1.15 -5.53 6.40
N ALA A 25 -1.84 -5.00 5.38
CA ALA A 25 -1.29 -3.95 4.54
C ALA A 25 -0.93 -2.70 5.35
N THR A 26 -1.74 -2.33 6.35
CA THR A 26 -1.43 -1.14 7.16
C THR A 26 -0.08 -1.27 7.86
N THR A 27 0.34 -2.49 8.21
CA THR A 27 1.60 -2.69 8.91
C THR A 27 2.82 -2.39 8.05
N ALA A 28 2.67 -2.43 6.72
CA ALA A 28 3.77 -2.07 5.82
C ALA A 28 4.14 -0.60 5.93
N PHE A 29 3.22 0.24 6.41
CA PHE A 29 3.51 1.67 6.63
C PHE A 29 4.49 1.88 7.77
N ASP A 30 4.69 0.88 8.63
CA ASP A 30 5.67 0.93 9.72
C ASP A 30 7.04 0.45 9.29
N ASP A 31 7.18 -0.05 8.07
CA ASP A 31 8.47 -0.51 7.55
C ASP A 31 9.38 0.70 7.31
N PRO A 32 10.50 0.84 8.07
CA PRO A 32 11.38 1.98 7.89
C PRO A 32 12.07 2.02 6.54
N LEU A 33 12.07 0.91 5.81
CA LEU A 33 12.67 0.84 4.47
C LEU A 33 11.62 1.02 3.37
N SER A 34 10.36 1.26 3.72
CA SER A 34 9.32 1.46 2.71
C SER A 34 9.61 2.67 1.85
N ILE A 35 9.18 2.61 0.60
CA ILE A 35 9.27 3.73 -0.33
C ILE A 35 7.88 4.08 -0.83
N THR A 36 7.64 5.37 -1.05
CA THR A 36 6.36 5.85 -1.55
C THR A 36 6.60 6.62 -2.84
N ILE A 37 5.85 6.26 -3.87
CA ILE A 37 5.92 6.94 -5.16
C ILE A 37 4.53 7.42 -5.54
N SER A 38 4.46 8.45 -6.39
CA SER A 38 3.20 8.90 -6.95
C SER A 38 2.70 7.89 -7.95
N ASP A 39 1.37 7.72 -8.01
CA ASP A 39 0.74 6.88 -9.03
C ASP A 39 0.22 7.81 -10.14
N PRO A 40 1.00 8.03 -11.21
CA PRO A 40 0.64 9.02 -12.23
C PRO A 40 -0.58 8.63 -13.04
N ASP A 41 -0.90 7.34 -13.09
CA ASP A 41 -2.01 6.86 -13.90
C ASP A 41 -3.37 7.05 -13.24
N HIS A 42 -3.39 7.36 -11.94
CA HIS A 42 -4.61 7.39 -11.15
C HIS A 42 -4.73 8.62 -10.27
N SER A 43 -4.10 9.73 -10.67
CA SER A 43 -4.09 10.94 -9.85
C SER A 43 -5.11 11.98 -10.29
N GLU A 44 -6.22 11.57 -10.87
CA GLU A 44 -7.31 12.48 -11.21
C GLU A 44 -8.08 12.87 -9.95
N GLY A 45 -8.15 14.16 -9.68
CA GLY A 45 -8.80 14.69 -8.50
C GLY A 45 -7.89 14.61 -7.30
N GLU A 46 -7.98 13.54 -6.53
CA GLU A 46 -7.13 13.34 -5.37
C GLU A 46 -5.87 12.56 -5.76
N GLU A 47 -4.72 13.04 -5.29
CA GLU A 47 -3.45 12.41 -5.62
C GLU A 47 -3.35 11.03 -4.97
N ARG A 48 -2.95 10.04 -5.76
CA ARG A 48 -2.83 8.66 -5.32
C ARG A 48 -1.36 8.26 -5.25
N PHE A 49 -1.02 7.48 -4.24
CA PHE A 49 0.34 7.02 -3.99
C PHE A 49 0.41 5.50 -3.96
N LEU A 50 1.61 4.99 -4.22
CA LEU A 50 1.92 3.57 -4.05
C LEU A 50 3.02 3.46 -3.02
N LEU A 51 2.76 2.72 -1.94
CA LEU A 51 3.78 2.43 -0.95
C LEU A 51 4.26 0.99 -1.18
N ILE A 52 5.58 0.82 -1.30
CA ILE A 52 6.20 -0.50 -1.38
C ILE A 52 6.86 -0.75 -0.03
N GLY A 53 6.38 -1.73 0.69
CA GLY A 53 6.88 -2.00 2.03
C GLY A 53 6.57 -3.41 2.48
N GLN A 54 7.31 -3.85 3.48
CA GLN A 54 7.16 -5.19 4.05
C GLN A 54 6.17 -5.16 5.19
N SER A 55 5.16 -6.02 5.12
CA SER A 55 4.16 -6.11 6.18
C SER A 55 4.70 -6.92 7.34
N LYS A 56 3.98 -6.86 8.46
CA LYS A 56 4.34 -7.60 9.67
C LYS A 56 4.35 -9.10 9.44
N ALA A 57 3.52 -9.58 8.52
CA ALA A 57 3.49 -10.99 8.14
C ALA A 57 4.66 -11.38 7.23
N GLY A 58 5.54 -10.46 6.90
CA GLY A 58 6.74 -10.73 6.11
C GLY A 58 6.52 -10.70 4.61
N ARG A 59 5.45 -10.08 4.15
CA ARG A 59 5.14 -9.98 2.72
C ARG A 59 5.52 -8.61 2.19
N LEU A 60 6.20 -8.57 1.06
CA LEU A 60 6.48 -7.29 0.40
C LEU A 60 5.26 -6.91 -0.44
N LEU A 61 4.63 -5.81 -0.08
CA LEU A 61 3.36 -5.39 -0.64
C LEU A 61 3.48 -4.05 -1.35
N VAL A 62 2.59 -3.83 -2.33
CA VAL A 62 2.39 -2.53 -2.94
C VAL A 62 0.97 -2.08 -2.60
N ILE A 63 0.86 -0.93 -1.96
CA ILE A 63 -0.40 -0.45 -1.40
C ILE A 63 -0.75 0.87 -2.05
N ALA A 64 -1.86 0.87 -2.82
CA ALA A 64 -2.39 2.09 -3.39
C ALA A 64 -3.22 2.79 -2.32
N HIS A 65 -2.96 4.07 -2.13
CA HIS A 65 -3.64 4.82 -1.08
C HIS A 65 -3.68 6.30 -1.41
N THR A 66 -4.55 7.02 -0.71
CA THR A 66 -4.55 8.48 -0.70
C THR A 66 -4.20 8.96 0.70
N GLU A 67 -3.69 10.18 0.79
CA GLU A 67 -3.27 10.77 2.05
C GLU A 67 -4.01 12.08 2.26
N ARG A 68 -4.62 12.24 3.42
CA ARG A 68 -5.33 13.47 3.77
C ARG A 68 -5.06 13.76 5.24
N GLY A 69 -4.10 14.64 5.50
CA GLY A 69 -3.64 14.88 6.86
C GLY A 69 -3.06 13.60 7.45
N ASN A 70 -3.59 13.17 8.58
CA ASN A 70 -3.19 11.92 9.23
C ASN A 70 -3.95 10.71 8.72
N GLU A 71 -4.91 10.92 7.82
CA GLU A 71 -5.76 9.84 7.36
C GLU A 71 -5.19 9.22 6.08
N ILE A 72 -5.04 7.91 6.11
CA ILE A 72 -4.59 7.12 4.96
C ILE A 72 -5.77 6.27 4.52
N ARG A 73 -6.24 6.48 3.29
CA ARG A 73 -7.30 5.65 2.73
C ARG A 73 -6.68 4.57 1.85
N ILE A 74 -6.83 3.33 2.28
CA ILE A 74 -6.33 2.17 1.52
C ILE A 74 -7.29 1.88 0.37
N ILE A 75 -6.75 1.77 -0.83
CA ILE A 75 -7.54 1.52 -2.04
C ILE A 75 -7.38 0.07 -2.50
N ASN A 76 -6.15 -0.40 -2.60
CA ASN A 76 -5.88 -1.80 -2.87
C ASN A 76 -4.49 -2.16 -2.34
N ALA A 77 -4.25 -3.45 -2.22
CA ALA A 77 -2.96 -3.96 -1.77
C ALA A 77 -2.70 -5.29 -2.46
N ARG A 78 -1.50 -5.47 -2.96
CA ARG A 78 -1.11 -6.69 -3.66
C ARG A 78 0.35 -7.00 -3.39
N ALA A 79 0.76 -8.21 -3.72
CA ALA A 79 2.18 -8.57 -3.62
C ALA A 79 2.99 -7.76 -4.63
N ALA A 80 4.21 -7.41 -4.26
CA ALA A 80 5.11 -6.68 -5.14
C ALA A 80 5.54 -7.58 -6.31
N THR A 81 5.67 -6.97 -7.48
CA THR A 81 6.28 -7.64 -8.63
C THR A 81 7.79 -7.72 -8.41
N ARG A 82 8.46 -8.49 -9.25
CA ARG A 82 9.91 -8.59 -9.21
C ARG A 82 10.59 -7.23 -9.37
N ARG A 83 10.08 -6.41 -10.29
CA ARG A 83 10.62 -5.08 -10.53
C ARG A 83 10.43 -4.17 -9.33
N GLU A 84 9.26 -4.24 -8.70
CA GLU A 84 8.98 -3.45 -7.52
C GLU A 84 9.84 -3.89 -6.34
N ARG A 85 10.08 -5.19 -6.21
CA ARG A 85 11.00 -5.69 -5.20
C ARG A 85 12.41 -5.15 -5.42
N GLN A 86 12.85 -5.09 -6.67
CA GLN A 86 14.15 -4.52 -6.98
C GLN A 86 14.25 -3.06 -6.57
N LEU A 87 13.20 -2.28 -6.83
CA LEU A 87 13.16 -0.88 -6.38
C LEU A 87 13.31 -0.76 -4.88
N TYR A 88 12.59 -1.61 -4.15
CA TYR A 88 12.64 -1.62 -2.70
C TYR A 88 14.04 -1.98 -2.19
N GLU A 89 14.68 -2.96 -2.81
CA GLU A 89 16.00 -3.46 -2.38
C GLU A 89 17.16 -2.56 -2.80
N GLU A 90 16.96 -1.68 -3.78
CA GLU A 90 18.02 -0.77 -4.26
C GLU A 90 18.22 0.43 -3.34
N GLU A 91 17.32 0.67 -2.40
CA GLU A 91 17.47 1.78 -1.48
C GLU A 91 18.70 1.56 -0.62
N PRO A 92 19.64 2.53 -0.63
CA PRO A 92 20.84 2.42 0.18
C PRO A 92 20.56 2.56 1.66
#